data_3fdcd82366b27b5cc1ee1880c3f119b8
#
_entry.id   3fdcd82366b27b5cc1ee1880c3f119b8
#
_cell.length_a   1.000
_cell.length_b   1.000
_cell.length_c   1.000
_cell.angle_alpha   90.00
_cell.angle_beta   90.00
_cell.angle_gamma   90.00
#
_symmetry.space_group_name_H-M   'P 1'
#
loop_
_entity.id
_entity.type
_entity.pdbx_description
1 polymer ?
#
loop_
_entity_poly.entity_id
_entity_poly.type
_entity_poly.pdbx_seq_one_letter_code
_entity_poly.pdbx_strand_id
1 'polypeptide(L)'
;MEHEPSVSDLRVINTSDFMNPMVTQIWSNGRHQVRCAKVIRETHDVSTFTFSMNQPVLFFFKPGQFVTLELEINGERVMRSYTISSSPSIPYSFSITVKRVPDGLVSNWLHNNLRPGDLIAVHGPVGDFNCMDHPADKVLFLSGGVGNTPVMSMARWWFDTDSPV
;
A
#
# COMPACT_ATOMS: atom_id res chain seq x y z
N MET A 1 21.18 -42.42 -30.65
CA MET A 1 20.65 -42.80 -29.30
C MET A 1 20.82 -41.56 -28.43
N GLU A 2 19.79 -40.74 -28.39
CA GLU A 2 19.76 -39.58 -27.50
C GLU A 2 19.51 -40.09 -26.07
N HIS A 3 20.35 -39.71 -25.18
CA HIS A 3 20.29 -40.08 -23.79
C HIS A 3 19.18 -39.26 -23.12
N GLU A 4 18.05 -39.87 -22.79
CA GLU A 4 17.05 -39.22 -21.96
C GLU A 4 17.66 -38.93 -20.56
N PRO A 5 17.55 -37.70 -20.07
CA PRO A 5 18.08 -37.36 -18.76
C PRO A 5 17.35 -38.15 -17.68
N SER A 6 18.09 -38.77 -16.77
CA SER A 6 17.52 -39.51 -15.65
C SER A 6 16.89 -38.53 -14.65
N VAL A 7 15.90 -38.99 -13.86
CA VAL A 7 15.23 -38.21 -12.82
C VAL A 7 16.22 -37.66 -11.78
N SER A 8 17.41 -38.26 -11.64
CA SER A 8 18.53 -37.78 -10.80
C SER A 8 19.22 -36.51 -11.32
N ASP A 9 19.02 -36.18 -12.60
CA ASP A 9 19.61 -34.98 -13.22
C ASP A 9 18.71 -33.74 -13.07
N LEU A 10 17.50 -33.92 -12.54
CA LEU A 10 16.64 -32.79 -12.15
C LEU A 10 17.26 -32.14 -10.91
N ARG A 11 18.00 -31.06 -11.12
CA ARG A 11 18.39 -30.16 -10.03
C ARG A 11 17.11 -29.74 -9.31
N VAL A 12 17.04 -30.02 -8.03
CA VAL A 12 16.04 -29.39 -7.16
C VAL A 12 16.29 -27.89 -7.26
N ILE A 13 15.49 -27.22 -8.06
CA ILE A 13 15.53 -25.79 -8.22
C ILE A 13 15.11 -25.22 -6.86
N ASN A 14 16.07 -24.77 -6.10
CA ASN A 14 15.78 -24.08 -4.86
C ASN A 14 15.08 -22.76 -5.23
N THR A 15 13.85 -22.55 -4.76
CA THR A 15 13.10 -21.32 -5.00
C THR A 15 13.89 -20.08 -4.59
N SER A 16 14.86 -20.21 -3.68
CA SER A 16 15.81 -19.14 -3.32
C SER A 16 16.69 -18.69 -4.49
N ASP A 17 16.91 -19.56 -5.51
CA ASP A 17 17.76 -19.22 -6.67
C ASP A 17 17.03 -18.26 -7.64
N PHE A 18 15.69 -18.19 -7.54
CA PHE A 18 14.87 -17.26 -8.30
C PHE A 18 14.47 -16.02 -7.53
N MET A 19 14.67 -15.99 -6.22
CA MET A 19 14.42 -14.79 -5.45
C MET A 19 15.56 -13.81 -5.72
N ASN A 20 15.27 -12.76 -6.47
CA ASN A 20 16.17 -11.62 -6.57
C ASN A 20 16.52 -11.21 -5.12
N PRO A 21 17.81 -11.27 -4.72
CA PRO A 21 18.22 -10.90 -3.37
C PRO A 21 17.79 -9.48 -2.97
N MET A 22 17.45 -8.64 -3.94
CA MET A 22 16.87 -7.32 -3.69
C MET A 22 15.37 -7.35 -3.35
N VAL A 23 14.67 -8.47 -3.53
CA VAL A 23 13.22 -8.63 -3.23
C VAL A 23 12.99 -9.42 -1.95
N THR A 24 14.04 -9.81 -1.24
CA THR A 24 13.93 -10.65 -0.02
C THR A 24 13.56 -9.87 1.23
N GLN A 25 13.51 -8.54 1.17
CA GLN A 25 13.07 -7.75 2.31
C GLN A 25 11.56 -7.59 2.27
N ILE A 26 10.90 -8.13 3.29
CA ILE A 26 9.48 -7.91 3.55
C ILE A 26 9.38 -6.74 4.51
N TRP A 27 8.45 -5.83 4.24
CA TRP A 27 8.10 -4.77 5.15
C TRP A 27 7.64 -5.37 6.48
N SER A 28 8.40 -5.14 7.52
CA SER A 28 7.99 -5.44 8.89
C SER A 28 7.17 -4.26 9.43
N ASN A 29 6.20 -4.53 10.29
CA ASN A 29 5.50 -3.48 11.01
C ASN A 29 6.52 -2.60 11.79
N GLY A 30 6.41 -1.29 11.62
CA GLY A 30 7.36 -0.36 12.24
C GLY A 30 7.40 1.00 11.54
N ARG A 31 8.45 1.76 11.82
CA ARG A 31 8.74 3.05 11.20
C ARG A 31 9.61 2.86 9.96
N HIS A 32 9.12 3.26 8.81
CA HIS A 32 9.82 3.17 7.54
C HIS A 32 9.88 4.52 6.84
N GLN A 33 10.94 4.72 6.05
CA GLN A 33 11.04 5.87 5.17
C GLN A 33 10.59 5.47 3.77
N VAL A 34 9.62 6.22 3.23
CA VAL A 34 9.06 6.01 1.89
C VAL A 34 9.26 7.24 1.03
N ARG A 35 9.32 7.01 -0.27
CA ARG A 35 9.38 8.07 -1.28
C ARG A 35 8.01 8.29 -1.89
N CYS A 36 7.56 9.52 -1.96
CA CYS A 36 6.42 9.87 -2.79
C CYS A 36 6.79 9.62 -4.26
N ALA A 37 6.17 8.63 -4.87
CA ALA A 37 6.44 8.26 -6.27
C ALA A 37 5.55 9.02 -7.24
N LYS A 38 4.30 9.30 -6.85
CA LYS A 38 3.30 9.93 -7.71
C LYS A 38 2.28 10.70 -6.89
N VAL A 39 1.80 11.80 -7.45
CA VAL A 39 0.66 12.57 -6.94
C VAL A 39 -0.34 12.74 -8.08
N ILE A 40 -1.59 12.31 -7.86
CA ILE A 40 -2.70 12.46 -8.81
C ILE A 40 -3.73 13.38 -8.17
N ARG A 41 -4.10 14.44 -8.84
CA ARG A 41 -5.21 15.31 -8.43
C ARG A 41 -6.50 14.70 -8.97
N GLU A 42 -7.30 14.11 -8.09
CA GLU A 42 -8.55 13.44 -8.46
C GLU A 42 -9.69 14.45 -8.66
N THR A 43 -9.77 15.42 -7.75
CA THR A 43 -10.72 16.54 -7.81
C THR A 43 -10.04 17.83 -7.37
N HIS A 44 -10.81 18.92 -7.22
CA HIS A 44 -10.28 20.19 -6.72
C HIS A 44 -9.75 20.11 -5.27
N ASP A 45 -10.28 19.18 -4.48
CA ASP A 45 -9.98 19.01 -3.06
C ASP A 45 -9.52 17.60 -2.66
N VAL A 46 -9.40 16.67 -3.62
CA VAL A 46 -8.95 15.28 -3.37
C VAL A 46 -7.72 14.97 -4.20
N SER A 47 -6.71 14.41 -3.58
CA SER A 47 -5.51 13.89 -4.25
C SER A 47 -5.12 12.51 -3.76
N THR A 48 -4.62 11.69 -4.67
CA THR A 48 -4.02 10.38 -4.38
C THR A 48 -2.51 10.50 -4.40
N PHE A 49 -1.88 10.08 -3.31
CA PHE A 49 -0.43 10.05 -3.12
C PHE A 49 0.02 8.58 -3.13
N THR A 50 0.91 8.24 -4.05
CA THR A 50 1.50 6.90 -4.15
C THR A 50 2.91 6.93 -3.58
N PHE A 51 3.22 5.96 -2.74
CA PHE A 51 4.50 5.81 -2.08
C PHE A 51 5.17 4.51 -2.48
N SER A 52 6.48 4.54 -2.60
CA SER A 52 7.33 3.38 -2.79
C SER A 52 8.47 3.40 -1.76
N MET A 53 9.03 2.23 -1.49
CA MET A 53 10.24 2.14 -0.68
C MET A 53 11.44 2.64 -1.47
N ASN A 54 12.45 3.17 -0.76
CA ASN A 54 13.74 3.50 -1.35
C ASN A 54 14.54 2.26 -1.76
N GLN A 55 14.20 1.11 -1.19
CA GLN A 55 14.79 -0.19 -1.48
C GLN A 55 13.69 -1.13 -1.99
N PRO A 56 14.01 -2.15 -2.79
CA PRO A 56 13.04 -3.13 -3.24
C PRO A 56 12.56 -3.99 -2.07
N VAL A 57 11.44 -3.57 -1.49
CA VAL A 57 10.79 -4.23 -0.35
C VAL A 57 9.37 -4.56 -0.75
N LEU A 58 8.92 -5.76 -0.41
CA LEU A 58 7.53 -6.15 -0.56
C LEU A 58 6.70 -5.58 0.59
N PHE A 59 5.72 -4.78 0.26
CA PHE A 59 4.80 -4.17 1.19
C PHE A 59 3.48 -4.95 1.18
N PHE A 60 3.30 -5.84 2.15
CA PHE A 60 2.06 -6.60 2.29
C PHE A 60 1.13 -5.91 3.29
N PHE A 61 -0.12 -5.76 2.89
CA PHE A 61 -1.18 -5.25 3.74
C PHE A 61 -2.50 -5.91 3.38
N LYS A 62 -3.44 -5.93 4.32
CA LYS A 62 -4.82 -6.38 4.07
C LYS A 62 -5.64 -5.20 3.55
N PRO A 63 -6.48 -5.37 2.50
CA PRO A 63 -7.30 -4.29 1.98
C PRO A 63 -8.22 -3.75 3.07
N GLY A 64 -8.15 -2.45 3.32
CA GLY A 64 -8.83 -1.77 4.41
C GLY A 64 -7.92 -1.29 5.54
N GLN A 65 -6.70 -1.80 5.63
CA GLN A 65 -5.69 -1.32 6.59
C GLN A 65 -5.24 0.12 6.29
N PHE A 66 -4.61 0.74 7.28
CA PHE A 66 -4.10 2.10 7.20
C PHE A 66 -2.62 2.19 7.55
N VAL A 67 -2.01 3.28 7.14
CA VAL A 67 -0.68 3.72 7.58
C VAL A 67 -0.80 5.04 8.33
N THR A 68 0.12 5.30 9.24
CA THR A 68 0.25 6.58 9.91
C THR A 68 1.45 7.33 9.34
N LEU A 69 1.20 8.47 8.74
CA LEU A 69 2.24 9.38 8.27
C LEU A 69 2.85 10.11 9.46
N GLU A 70 4.17 10.23 9.47
CA GLU A 70 4.94 11.05 10.39
C GLU A 70 5.59 12.17 9.59
N LEU A 71 5.21 13.39 9.89
CA LEU A 71 5.62 14.60 9.18
C LEU A 71 6.21 15.61 10.16
N GLU A 72 7.10 16.45 9.67
CA GLU A 72 7.53 17.65 10.37
C GLU A 72 6.84 18.86 9.73
N ILE A 73 6.02 19.55 10.50
CA ILE A 73 5.25 20.71 10.04
C ILE A 73 5.50 21.85 11.03
N ASN A 74 6.06 22.96 10.55
CA ASN A 74 6.41 24.14 11.36
C ASN A 74 7.35 23.81 12.55
N GLY A 75 8.25 22.84 12.37
CA GLY A 75 9.17 22.39 13.42
C GLY A 75 8.55 21.43 14.46
N GLU A 76 7.30 21.03 14.27
CA GLU A 76 6.61 20.07 15.14
C GLU A 76 6.40 18.73 14.43
N ARG A 77 6.59 17.64 15.16
CA ARG A 77 6.29 16.29 14.70
C ARG A 77 4.79 16.04 14.77
N VAL A 78 4.18 15.78 13.62
CA VAL A 78 2.74 15.54 13.49
C VAL A 78 2.51 14.16 12.89
N MET A 79 1.57 13.41 13.47
CA MET A 79 1.18 12.09 13.00
C MET A 79 -0.29 12.07 12.59
N ARG A 80 -0.61 11.46 11.44
CA ARG A 80 -1.99 11.26 10.98
C ARG A 80 -2.11 9.95 10.21
N SER A 81 -3.19 9.23 10.52
CA SER A 81 -3.51 7.95 9.89
C SER A 81 -4.35 8.15 8.64
N TYR A 82 -4.02 7.39 7.60
CA TYR A 82 -4.75 7.36 6.33
C TYR A 82 -4.91 5.92 5.88
N THR A 83 -6.14 5.55 5.52
CA THR A 83 -6.42 4.23 4.94
C THR A 83 -5.71 4.10 3.61
N ILE A 84 -5.14 2.92 3.37
CA ILE A 84 -4.55 2.58 2.08
C ILE A 84 -5.68 2.39 1.08
N SER A 85 -5.63 3.14 -0.03
CA SER A 85 -6.67 3.13 -1.07
C SER A 85 -6.32 2.25 -2.26
N SER A 86 -5.05 1.81 -2.38
CA SER A 86 -4.61 0.89 -3.44
C SER A 86 -4.95 -0.56 -3.10
N SER A 87 -4.84 -1.44 -4.10
CA SER A 87 -4.90 -2.89 -3.92
C SER A 87 -3.57 -3.43 -3.38
N PRO A 88 -3.58 -4.43 -2.49
CA PRO A 88 -2.37 -5.15 -2.10
C PRO A 88 -1.81 -6.09 -3.18
N SER A 89 -2.50 -6.26 -4.31
CA SER A 89 -2.02 -7.05 -5.45
C SER A 89 -0.72 -6.51 -6.07
N ILE A 90 -0.41 -5.22 -5.83
CA ILE A 90 0.84 -4.59 -6.24
C ILE A 90 1.69 -4.30 -5.01
N PRO A 91 2.57 -5.23 -4.60
CA PRO A 91 3.25 -5.16 -3.31
C PRO A 91 4.49 -4.25 -3.28
N TYR A 92 4.74 -3.45 -4.32
CA TYR A 92 5.91 -2.55 -4.40
C TYR A 92 5.61 -1.11 -4.03
N SER A 93 4.33 -0.79 -3.87
CA SER A 93 3.86 0.54 -3.56
C SER A 93 2.52 0.50 -2.87
N PHE A 94 2.16 1.58 -2.23
CA PHE A 94 0.82 1.78 -1.71
C PHE A 94 0.37 3.22 -1.97
N SER A 95 -0.93 3.44 -1.96
CA SER A 95 -1.50 4.78 -2.15
C SER A 95 -2.45 5.14 -1.03
N ILE A 96 -2.48 6.41 -0.69
CA ILE A 96 -3.52 7.01 0.15
C ILE A 96 -4.25 8.07 -0.66
N THR A 97 -5.55 8.19 -0.46
CA THR A 97 -6.36 9.23 -1.09
C THR A 97 -6.87 10.17 -0.02
N VAL A 98 -6.49 11.44 -0.13
CA VAL A 98 -6.66 12.45 0.90
C VAL A 98 -7.53 13.58 0.39
N LYS A 99 -8.63 13.85 1.09
CA LYS A 99 -9.44 15.05 0.90
C LYS A 99 -8.85 16.19 1.70
N ARG A 100 -8.73 17.36 1.08
CA ARG A 100 -8.37 18.59 1.76
C ARG A 100 -9.49 18.99 2.72
N VAL A 101 -9.16 19.13 3.99
CA VAL A 101 -10.10 19.58 5.02
C VAL A 101 -9.86 21.08 5.27
N PRO A 102 -10.88 21.93 5.29
CA PRO A 102 -10.71 23.32 5.70
C PRO A 102 -9.99 23.37 7.05
N ASP A 103 -8.96 24.20 7.14
CA ASP A 103 -8.09 24.38 8.32
C ASP A 103 -7.36 23.12 8.83
N GLY A 104 -7.44 22.02 8.08
CA GLY A 104 -6.76 20.77 8.40
C GLY A 104 -5.25 20.86 8.18
N LEU A 105 -4.45 20.76 9.25
CA LEU A 105 -3.00 20.92 9.19
C LEU A 105 -2.33 19.96 8.19
N VAL A 106 -2.52 18.65 8.38
CA VAL A 106 -1.82 17.62 7.59
C VAL A 106 -2.39 17.51 6.18
N SER A 107 -3.72 17.52 5.99
CA SER A 107 -4.32 17.42 4.66
C SER A 107 -3.89 18.59 3.77
N ASN A 108 -3.86 19.81 4.29
CA ASN A 108 -3.39 20.98 3.55
C ASN A 108 -1.89 20.90 3.26
N TRP A 109 -1.09 20.46 4.24
CA TRP A 109 0.35 20.30 4.04
C TRP A 109 0.65 19.32 2.91
N LEU A 110 0.00 18.14 2.90
CA LEU A 110 0.16 17.14 1.84
C LEU A 110 -0.13 17.71 0.45
N HIS A 111 -1.28 18.39 0.31
CA HIS A 111 -1.67 18.97 -0.98
C HIS A 111 -0.75 20.12 -1.44
N ASN A 112 -0.22 20.90 -0.50
CA ASN A 112 0.57 22.09 -0.82
C ASN A 112 2.05 21.78 -1.00
N ASN A 113 2.59 20.80 -0.26
CA ASN A 113 4.04 20.62 -0.13
C ASN A 113 4.53 19.29 -0.70
N LEU A 114 3.81 18.18 -0.49
CA LEU A 114 4.33 16.86 -0.88
C LEU A 114 4.39 16.72 -2.41
N ARG A 115 5.57 16.37 -2.92
CA ARG A 115 5.86 16.22 -4.36
C ARG A 115 6.50 14.87 -4.64
N PRO A 116 6.40 14.36 -5.88
CA PRO A 116 7.18 13.21 -6.31
C PRO A 116 8.67 13.43 -6.05
N GLY A 117 9.30 12.45 -5.40
CA GLY A 117 10.70 12.50 -4.97
C GLY A 117 10.88 12.72 -3.47
N ASP A 118 9.92 13.37 -2.80
CA ASP A 118 10.01 13.66 -1.36
C ASP A 118 10.00 12.39 -0.52
N LEU A 119 10.70 12.44 0.61
CA LEU A 119 10.77 11.36 1.60
C LEU A 119 9.93 11.72 2.81
N ILE A 120 9.12 10.78 3.25
CA ILE A 120 8.37 10.88 4.51
C ILE A 120 8.52 9.60 5.32
N ALA A 121 8.28 9.70 6.63
CA ALA A 121 8.22 8.51 7.47
C ALA A 121 6.77 8.02 7.60
N VAL A 122 6.60 6.68 7.61
CA VAL A 122 5.31 6.03 7.80
C VAL A 122 5.43 4.89 8.80
N HIS A 123 4.34 4.61 9.50
CA HIS A 123 4.19 3.50 10.44
C HIS A 123 3.03 2.61 9.98
N GLY A 124 3.13 1.32 10.19
CA GLY A 124 2.11 0.35 9.78
C GLY A 124 2.60 -0.56 8.64
N PRO A 125 1.71 -1.28 7.93
CA PRO A 125 0.24 -1.17 7.96
C PRO A 125 -0.38 -1.77 9.23
N VAL A 126 -1.50 -1.22 9.67
CA VAL A 126 -2.28 -1.70 10.82
C VAL A 126 -3.78 -1.53 10.57
N GLY A 127 -4.61 -2.22 11.35
CA GLY A 127 -6.06 -2.13 11.32
C GLY A 127 -6.76 -3.47 11.11
N ASP A 128 -7.89 -3.63 11.78
CA ASP A 128 -8.69 -4.86 11.78
C ASP A 128 -9.86 -4.82 10.79
N PHE A 129 -10.20 -3.63 10.28
CA PHE A 129 -11.25 -3.47 9.27
C PHE A 129 -10.71 -3.87 7.90
N ASN A 130 -10.84 -5.16 7.59
CA ASN A 130 -10.42 -5.72 6.30
C ASN A 130 -11.33 -6.87 5.88
N CYS A 131 -11.41 -7.14 4.57
CA CYS A 131 -12.27 -8.20 4.05
C CYS A 131 -11.63 -9.60 4.10
N MET A 132 -10.32 -9.71 4.32
CA MET A 132 -9.63 -11.01 4.31
C MET A 132 -9.90 -11.79 5.60
N ASP A 133 -10.01 -11.11 6.73
CA ASP A 133 -10.32 -11.73 8.03
C ASP A 133 -11.82 -11.94 8.24
N HIS A 134 -12.66 -11.38 7.36
CA HIS A 134 -14.12 -11.47 7.43
C HIS A 134 -14.70 -11.95 6.09
N PRO A 135 -14.40 -13.21 5.68
CA PRO A 135 -14.90 -13.74 4.41
C PRO A 135 -16.43 -13.83 4.43
N ALA A 136 -17.07 -13.49 3.33
CA ALA A 136 -18.52 -13.57 3.16
C ALA A 136 -18.85 -13.86 1.70
N ASP A 137 -19.93 -14.61 1.45
CA ASP A 137 -20.41 -14.94 0.10
C ASP A 137 -21.00 -13.73 -0.62
N LYS A 138 -21.48 -12.74 0.14
CA LYS A 138 -22.06 -11.50 -0.39
C LYS A 138 -21.66 -10.35 0.52
N VAL A 139 -21.23 -9.26 -0.08
CA VAL A 139 -20.79 -8.06 0.65
C VAL A 139 -21.56 -6.84 0.15
N LEU A 140 -22.09 -6.08 1.07
CA LEU A 140 -22.65 -4.75 0.81
C LEU A 140 -21.75 -3.70 1.46
N PHE A 141 -21.18 -2.82 0.66
CA PHE A 141 -20.42 -1.67 1.16
C PHE A 141 -21.34 -0.45 1.34
N LEU A 142 -21.25 0.12 2.51
CA LEU A 142 -21.84 1.42 2.82
C LEU A 142 -20.73 2.37 3.23
N SER A 143 -20.53 3.42 2.46
CA SER A 143 -19.50 4.42 2.75
C SER A 143 -20.00 5.83 2.47
N GLY A 144 -19.48 6.81 3.23
CA GLY A 144 -19.77 8.22 3.06
C GLY A 144 -18.48 9.04 2.93
N GLY A 145 -18.44 9.93 1.95
CA GLY A 145 -17.31 10.83 1.74
C GLY A 145 -15.97 10.10 1.59
N VAL A 146 -14.95 10.53 2.35
CA VAL A 146 -13.61 9.89 2.32
C VAL A 146 -13.57 8.50 2.96
N GLY A 147 -14.62 8.07 3.65
CA GLY A 147 -14.77 6.72 4.18
C GLY A 147 -14.84 5.63 3.10
N ASN A 148 -14.84 6.00 1.82
CA ASN A 148 -14.78 5.06 0.71
C ASN A 148 -13.37 4.47 0.47
N THR A 149 -12.32 5.02 1.05
CA THR A 149 -10.94 4.55 0.81
C THR A 149 -10.71 3.08 1.17
N PRO A 150 -11.15 2.54 2.33
CA PRO A 150 -11.05 1.11 2.60
C PRO A 150 -11.88 0.27 1.64
N VAL A 151 -13.07 0.72 1.28
CA VAL A 151 -13.95 0.06 0.32
C VAL A 151 -13.30 -0.03 -1.06
N MET A 152 -12.66 1.04 -1.51
CA MET A 152 -11.93 1.05 -2.79
C MET A 152 -10.75 0.08 -2.78
N SER A 153 -10.01 0.00 -1.66
CA SER A 153 -8.92 -0.97 -1.52
C SER A 153 -9.44 -2.41 -1.62
N MET A 154 -10.54 -2.73 -0.93
CA MET A 154 -11.18 -4.05 -0.95
C MET A 154 -11.73 -4.39 -2.34
N ALA A 155 -12.46 -3.47 -2.98
CA ALA A 155 -13.03 -3.68 -4.31
C ALA A 155 -11.94 -3.89 -5.38
N ARG A 156 -10.86 -3.11 -5.32
CA ARG A 156 -9.71 -3.28 -6.22
C ARG A 156 -9.04 -4.62 -6.02
N TRP A 157 -8.85 -5.05 -4.78
CA TRP A 157 -8.23 -6.34 -4.49
C TRP A 157 -9.07 -7.51 -5.02
N TRP A 158 -10.39 -7.49 -4.83
CA TRP A 158 -11.27 -8.51 -5.40
C TRP A 158 -11.24 -8.52 -6.93
N PHE A 159 -11.27 -7.35 -7.55
CA PHE A 159 -11.15 -7.24 -9.00
C PHE A 159 -9.81 -7.81 -9.52
N ASP A 160 -8.71 -7.48 -8.84
CA ASP A 160 -7.36 -7.90 -9.25
C ASP A 160 -7.11 -9.41 -9.04
N THR A 161 -7.80 -10.03 -8.08
CA THR A 161 -7.58 -11.43 -7.70
C THR A 161 -8.65 -12.38 -8.25
N ASP A 162 -9.61 -11.87 -9.02
CA ASP A 162 -10.74 -12.62 -9.55
C ASP A 162 -11.49 -13.41 -8.43
N SER A 163 -11.42 -12.88 -7.20
CA SER A 163 -12.06 -13.50 -6.05
C SER A 163 -13.57 -13.39 -6.19
N PRO A 164 -14.31 -14.50 -6.13
CA PRO A 164 -15.76 -14.45 -6.13
C PRO A 164 -16.24 -13.69 -4.88
N VAL A 165 -17.08 -12.70 -5.09
CA VAL A 165 -17.79 -11.95 -4.06
C VAL A 165 -19.22 -12.43 -4.02
#